data_4b9878cb011a3676a5a99d298d1b1a50
#
_entry.id   4b9878cb011a3676a5a99d298d1b1a50
#
_cell.length_a   1.000
_cell.length_b   1.000
_cell.length_c   1.000
_cell.angle_alpha   90.00
_cell.angle_beta   90.00
_cell.angle_gamma   90.00
#
_symmetry.space_group_name_H-M   'P 1'
#
loop_
_entity.id
_entity.type
_entity.pdbx_description
1 polymer ?
#
loop_
_entity_poly.entity_id
_entity_poly.type
_entity_poly.pdbx_seq_one_letter_code
_entity_poly.pdbx_strand_id
1 'polypeptide(L)'
;MNKTPEQVSEFKAMLDYYDNSFASTDQSELILVLKETQRIFGCIPNDLMPEIMRIMKTSAPIIKSLIHRFPSLLAENATHVIIMCNGERCAKKDSVELIRKVEKYLGIYVGQTTTDKKFELRTQHCLHRCVTSPNMQVDQDEYANIDFDKVKGILAAYK
;
A
#
# COMPACT_ATOMS: atom_id res chain seq x y z
N MET A 1 7.99 -14.12 6.66
CA MET A 1 9.18 -13.59 5.95
C MET A 1 10.44 -13.90 6.74
N ASN A 2 11.51 -14.45 6.12
CA ASN A 2 12.77 -14.68 6.81
C ASN A 2 13.54 -13.36 6.95
N LYS A 3 13.68 -12.89 8.20
CA LYS A 3 14.43 -11.67 8.53
C LYS A 3 15.87 -12.03 8.83
N THR A 4 16.82 -11.32 8.23
CA THR A 4 18.23 -11.53 8.55
C THR A 4 18.58 -10.88 9.90
N PRO A 5 19.58 -11.39 10.64
CA PRO A 5 20.03 -10.77 11.88
C PRO A 5 20.45 -9.29 11.70
N GLU A 6 21.01 -8.95 10.55
CA GLU A 6 21.42 -7.59 10.19
C GLU A 6 20.20 -6.66 10.06
N GLN A 7 19.14 -7.09 9.36
CA GLN A 7 17.90 -6.33 9.22
C GLN A 7 17.24 -6.08 10.58
N VAL A 8 17.23 -7.08 11.46
CA VAL A 8 16.66 -6.93 12.81
C VAL A 8 17.49 -5.97 13.65
N SER A 9 18.83 -6.01 13.53
CA SER A 9 19.73 -5.08 14.23
C SER A 9 19.54 -3.64 13.74
N GLU A 10 19.46 -3.44 12.43
CA GLU A 10 19.22 -2.12 11.82
C GLU A 10 17.88 -1.54 12.23
N PHE A 11 16.83 -2.37 12.24
CA PHE A 11 15.50 -1.97 12.68
C PHE A 11 15.47 -1.54 14.16
N LYS A 12 16.13 -2.27 15.04
CA LYS A 12 16.24 -1.90 16.45
C LYS A 12 16.99 -0.59 16.65
N ALA A 13 18.12 -0.42 16.00
CA ALA A 13 18.89 0.83 16.05
C ALA A 13 18.07 2.03 15.56
N MET A 14 17.27 1.85 14.52
CA MET A 14 16.33 2.87 14.04
C MET A 14 15.29 3.20 15.11
N LEU A 15 14.64 2.22 15.71
CA LEU A 15 13.63 2.44 16.75
C LEU A 15 14.21 3.10 18.00
N ASP A 16 15.40 2.70 18.44
CA ASP A 16 16.11 3.30 19.57
C ASP A 16 16.42 4.79 19.33
N TYR A 17 16.73 5.16 18.09
CA TYR A 17 16.90 6.56 17.71
C TYR A 17 15.60 7.35 17.92
N TYR A 18 14.46 6.82 17.49
CA TYR A 18 13.15 7.49 17.66
C TYR A 18 12.66 7.50 19.11
N ASP A 19 12.90 6.44 19.90
CA ASP A 19 12.54 6.37 21.31
C ASP A 19 13.28 7.44 22.14
N ASN A 20 14.54 7.69 21.83
CA ASN A 20 15.39 8.65 22.53
C ASN A 20 15.26 10.11 22.04
N SER A 21 14.86 10.31 20.78
CA SER A 21 14.91 11.63 20.13
C SER A 21 13.59 12.38 20.16
N PHE A 22 12.46 11.70 20.30
CA PHE A 22 11.15 12.32 20.09
C PHE A 22 10.12 11.88 21.14
N ALA A 23 9.65 12.86 21.90
CA ALA A 23 8.51 12.69 22.83
C ALA A 23 7.14 12.83 22.12
N SER A 24 7.11 13.01 20.79
CA SER A 24 5.90 13.38 20.09
C SER A 24 5.32 12.27 19.21
N THR A 25 4.01 12.19 19.22
CA THR A 25 3.17 11.34 18.37
C THR A 25 2.94 11.99 16.99
N ASP A 26 3.98 12.57 16.37
CA ASP A 26 3.81 13.24 15.10
C ASP A 26 3.60 12.21 13.96
N GLN A 27 2.57 12.44 13.17
CA GLN A 27 2.18 11.60 12.04
C GLN A 27 3.28 11.57 10.96
N SER A 28 4.04 12.64 10.81
CA SER A 28 5.16 12.75 9.87
C SER A 28 6.30 11.80 10.25
N GLU A 29 6.64 11.71 11.53
CA GLU A 29 7.66 10.81 12.05
C GLU A 29 7.23 9.35 11.93
N LEU A 30 5.97 9.06 12.21
CA LEU A 30 5.42 7.71 12.01
C LEU A 30 5.54 7.27 10.55
N ILE A 31 5.27 8.16 9.58
CA ILE A 31 5.46 7.87 8.16
C ILE A 31 6.93 7.59 7.84
N LEU A 32 7.87 8.32 8.43
CA LEU A 32 9.31 8.07 8.26
C LEU A 32 9.71 6.70 8.80
N VAL A 33 9.28 6.36 10.01
CA VAL A 33 9.51 5.03 10.62
C VAL A 33 8.95 3.91 9.73
N LEU A 34 7.74 4.06 9.19
CA LEU A 34 7.15 3.08 8.29
C LEU A 34 7.93 2.95 6.97
N LYS A 35 8.39 4.05 6.40
CA LYS A 35 9.23 4.04 5.19
C LYS A 35 10.58 3.38 5.43
N GLU A 36 11.25 3.68 6.55
CA GLU A 36 12.51 3.05 6.92
C GLU A 36 12.33 1.56 7.20
N THR A 37 11.26 1.18 7.89
CA THR A 37 10.90 -0.22 8.09
C THR A 37 10.75 -0.94 6.74
N GLN A 38 10.03 -0.32 5.81
CA GLN A 38 9.88 -0.86 4.45
C GLN A 38 11.20 -0.94 3.69
N ARG A 39 12.09 0.04 3.84
CA ARG A 39 13.43 0.02 3.23
C ARG A 39 14.24 -1.19 3.72
N ILE A 40 14.18 -1.46 5.02
CA ILE A 40 14.93 -2.57 5.64
C ILE A 40 14.38 -3.94 5.21
N PHE A 41 13.05 -4.10 5.19
CA PHE A 41 12.39 -5.41 5.00
C PHE A 41 11.71 -5.59 3.64
N GLY A 42 11.66 -4.56 2.79
CA GLY A 42 10.91 -4.56 1.52
C GLY A 42 9.40 -4.31 1.67
N CYS A 43 8.86 -4.50 2.87
CA CYS A 43 7.48 -4.22 3.25
C CYS A 43 7.42 -3.88 4.74
N ILE A 44 6.23 -3.57 5.27
CA ILE A 44 6.00 -3.35 6.70
C ILE A 44 5.53 -4.68 7.32
N PRO A 45 6.40 -5.41 8.06
CA PRO A 45 6.05 -6.71 8.62
C PRO A 45 5.03 -6.59 9.76
N ASN A 46 4.00 -7.44 9.74
CA ASN A 46 2.95 -7.42 10.75
C ASN A 46 3.43 -7.76 12.16
N ASP A 47 4.41 -8.63 12.29
CA ASP A 47 4.98 -9.05 13.57
C ASP A 47 5.87 -7.97 14.21
N LEU A 48 6.31 -6.96 13.45
CA LEU A 48 7.05 -5.80 13.97
C LEU A 48 6.12 -4.60 14.30
N MET A 49 4.87 -4.65 13.88
CA MET A 49 3.90 -3.60 14.21
C MET A 49 3.76 -3.31 15.71
N PRO A 50 3.69 -4.31 16.62
CA PRO A 50 3.58 -4.04 18.05
C PRO A 50 4.74 -3.21 18.59
N GLU A 51 5.95 -3.41 18.08
CA GLU A 51 7.14 -2.67 18.50
C GLU A 51 7.10 -1.21 17.98
N ILE A 52 6.73 -1.01 16.74
CA ILE A 52 6.49 0.33 16.18
C ILE A 52 5.40 1.07 16.98
N MET A 53 4.29 0.40 17.29
CA MET A 53 3.20 0.98 18.08
C MET A 53 3.66 1.43 19.48
N ARG A 54 4.50 0.62 20.13
CA ARG A 54 5.04 0.92 21.46
C ARG A 54 5.92 2.16 21.43
N ILE A 55 6.89 2.20 20.52
CA ILE A 55 7.85 3.31 20.40
C ILE A 55 7.17 4.60 19.95
N MET A 56 6.36 4.52 18.91
CA MET A 56 5.67 5.67 18.32
C MET A 56 4.38 6.05 19.07
N LYS A 57 4.08 5.39 20.20
CA LYS A 57 2.87 5.64 21.03
C LYS A 57 1.58 5.74 20.18
N THR A 58 1.45 4.85 19.20
CA THR A 58 0.36 4.82 18.22
C THR A 58 -0.42 3.52 18.28
N SER A 59 -1.44 3.37 17.43
CA SER A 59 -2.30 2.19 17.39
C SER A 59 -2.34 1.57 16.00
N ALA A 60 -2.68 0.26 15.94
CA ALA A 60 -2.78 -0.47 14.66
C ALA A 60 -3.77 0.18 13.66
N PRO A 61 -4.94 0.71 14.04
CA PRO A 61 -5.82 1.41 13.12
C PRO A 61 -5.16 2.64 12.47
N ILE A 62 -4.35 3.41 13.23
CA ILE A 62 -3.65 4.58 12.72
C ILE A 62 -2.61 4.14 11.68
N ILE A 63 -1.78 3.14 11.99
CA ILE A 63 -0.78 2.61 11.06
C ILE A 63 -1.46 2.08 9.77
N LYS A 64 -2.54 1.30 9.92
CA LYS A 64 -3.30 0.79 8.76
C LYS A 64 -3.91 1.91 7.93
N SER A 65 -4.43 2.96 8.55
CA SER A 65 -4.95 4.15 7.86
C SER A 65 -3.86 4.87 7.07
N LEU A 66 -2.64 4.99 7.63
CA LEU A 66 -1.51 5.59 6.93
C LEU A 66 -1.05 4.73 5.75
N ILE A 67 -0.90 3.42 5.93
CA ILE A 67 -0.57 2.50 4.84
C ILE A 67 -1.60 2.62 3.71
N HIS A 68 -2.89 2.71 4.07
CA HIS A 68 -3.95 2.90 3.08
C HIS A 68 -3.89 4.27 2.37
N ARG A 69 -3.57 5.34 3.12
CA ARG A 69 -3.48 6.71 2.58
C ARG A 69 -2.25 6.94 1.71
N PHE A 70 -1.15 6.26 2.00
CA PHE A 70 0.11 6.38 1.27
C PHE A 70 0.38 5.13 0.43
N PRO A 71 0.04 5.14 -0.87
CA PRO A 71 0.18 3.97 -1.76
C PRO A 71 1.62 3.42 -1.86
N SER A 72 2.61 4.25 -1.52
CA SER A 72 4.03 3.86 -1.49
C SER A 72 4.40 2.98 -0.30
N LEU A 73 3.52 2.84 0.71
CA LEU A 73 3.74 1.97 1.87
C LEU A 73 3.13 0.60 1.59
N LEU A 74 3.94 -0.44 1.64
CA LEU A 74 3.55 -1.83 1.37
C LEU A 74 3.39 -2.61 2.68
N ALA A 75 2.20 -3.12 2.95
CA ALA A 75 1.99 -4.08 4.04
C ALA A 75 2.52 -5.48 3.66
N GLU A 76 2.98 -6.25 4.66
CA GLU A 76 3.47 -7.63 4.45
C GLU A 76 2.47 -8.56 3.75
N ASN A 77 1.19 -8.23 3.80
CA ASN A 77 0.13 -9.13 3.37
C ASN A 77 -0.20 -9.06 1.88
N ALA A 78 0.40 -8.13 1.13
CA ALA A 78 0.19 -8.03 -0.31
C ALA A 78 1.51 -8.22 -1.06
N THR A 79 1.50 -9.12 -2.06
CA THR A 79 2.62 -9.26 -2.98
C THR A 79 2.60 -8.12 -4.00
N HIS A 80 1.41 -7.74 -4.47
CA HIS A 80 1.21 -6.67 -5.45
C HIS A 80 0.13 -5.69 -5.00
N VAL A 81 0.35 -4.41 -5.24
CA VAL A 81 -0.61 -3.34 -4.94
C VAL A 81 -1.21 -2.81 -6.24
N ILE A 82 -2.53 -2.96 -6.36
CA ILE A 82 -3.31 -2.40 -7.47
C ILE A 82 -3.84 -1.03 -7.02
N ILE A 83 -3.53 0.02 -7.76
CA ILE A 83 -4.03 1.38 -7.53
C ILE A 83 -4.88 1.80 -8.72
N MET A 84 -6.17 2.02 -8.51
CA MET A 84 -7.08 2.48 -9.54
C MET A 84 -7.39 3.97 -9.35
N CYS A 85 -7.36 4.73 -10.45
CA CYS A 85 -7.69 6.15 -10.43
C CYS A 85 -9.21 6.36 -10.30
N ASN A 86 -9.64 7.11 -9.28
CA ASN A 86 -11.05 7.49 -9.08
C ASN A 86 -11.29 9.01 -9.22
N GLY A 87 -10.32 9.76 -9.78
CA GLY A 87 -10.47 11.19 -10.03
C GLY A 87 -11.55 11.51 -11.07
N GLU A 88 -12.04 12.74 -11.07
CA GLU A 88 -13.20 13.18 -11.87
C GLU A 88 -13.14 12.79 -13.35
N ARG A 89 -11.97 12.94 -14.00
CA ARG A 89 -11.81 12.59 -15.43
C ARG A 89 -11.89 11.09 -15.68
N CYS A 90 -11.37 10.29 -14.76
CA CYS A 90 -11.49 8.84 -14.82
C CYS A 90 -12.93 8.40 -14.50
N ALA A 91 -13.57 9.03 -13.51
CA ALA A 91 -14.96 8.77 -13.14
C ALA A 91 -15.94 9.04 -14.30
N LYS A 92 -15.71 10.11 -15.07
CA LYS A 92 -16.49 10.42 -16.31
C LYS A 92 -16.29 9.37 -17.42
N LYS A 93 -15.32 8.50 -17.31
CA LYS A 93 -15.04 7.37 -18.21
C LYS A 93 -15.22 6.02 -17.49
N ASP A 94 -16.22 5.95 -16.62
CA ASP A 94 -16.70 4.74 -15.93
C ASP A 94 -15.66 4.03 -15.02
N SER A 95 -14.62 4.76 -14.55
CA SER A 95 -13.61 4.14 -13.67
C SER A 95 -14.23 3.64 -12.37
N VAL A 96 -15.26 4.30 -11.85
CA VAL A 96 -15.95 3.85 -10.62
C VAL A 96 -16.65 2.52 -10.83
N GLU A 97 -17.30 2.31 -11.98
CA GLU A 97 -17.91 1.03 -12.32
C GLU A 97 -16.84 -0.03 -12.57
N LEU A 98 -15.73 0.34 -13.22
CA LEU A 98 -14.60 -0.54 -13.43
C LEU A 98 -14.01 -1.02 -12.09
N ILE A 99 -13.85 -0.13 -11.10
CA ILE A 99 -13.41 -0.47 -9.75
C ILE A 99 -14.33 -1.52 -9.13
N ARG A 100 -15.66 -1.33 -9.20
CA ARG A 100 -16.65 -2.30 -8.70
C ARG A 100 -16.56 -3.67 -9.39
N LYS A 101 -16.28 -3.70 -10.69
CA LYS A 101 -16.06 -4.96 -11.42
C LYS A 101 -14.78 -5.65 -10.96
N VAL A 102 -13.73 -4.89 -10.68
CA VAL A 102 -12.46 -5.42 -10.14
C VAL A 102 -12.63 -5.92 -8.70
N GLU A 103 -13.35 -5.20 -7.84
CA GLU A 103 -13.72 -5.66 -6.49
C GLU A 103 -14.42 -7.03 -6.55
N LYS A 104 -15.41 -7.16 -7.41
CA LYS A 104 -16.13 -8.42 -7.60
C LYS A 104 -15.24 -9.54 -8.15
N TYR A 105 -14.35 -9.21 -9.07
CA TYR A 105 -13.43 -10.18 -9.68
C TYR A 105 -12.40 -10.71 -8.68
N LEU A 106 -11.86 -9.83 -7.84
CA LEU A 106 -10.88 -10.18 -6.81
C LEU A 106 -11.52 -10.72 -5.51
N GLY A 107 -12.84 -10.55 -5.34
CA GLY A 107 -13.55 -10.94 -4.12
C GLY A 107 -13.20 -10.10 -2.90
N ILE A 108 -12.78 -8.85 -3.11
CA ILE A 108 -12.35 -7.90 -2.06
C ILE A 108 -12.91 -6.51 -2.34
N TYR A 109 -12.96 -5.66 -1.32
CA TYR A 109 -13.25 -4.23 -1.46
C TYR A 109 -11.99 -3.39 -1.49
N VAL A 110 -12.11 -2.15 -1.97
CA VAL A 110 -11.02 -1.16 -1.87
C VAL A 110 -10.50 -1.08 -0.43
N GLY A 111 -9.18 -1.16 -0.27
CA GLY A 111 -8.50 -1.20 1.02
C GLY A 111 -8.31 -2.61 1.60
N GLN A 112 -8.68 -3.65 0.86
CA GLN A 112 -8.52 -5.04 1.29
C GLN A 112 -7.51 -5.78 0.42
N THR A 113 -6.99 -6.88 0.99
CA THR A 113 -6.07 -7.81 0.35
C THR A 113 -6.79 -9.12 0.03
N THR A 114 -6.52 -9.71 -1.13
CA THR A 114 -7.04 -11.03 -1.51
C THR A 114 -6.65 -12.11 -0.51
N THR A 115 -7.45 -13.17 -0.41
CA THR A 115 -7.25 -14.26 0.57
C THR A 115 -5.91 -14.99 0.37
N ASP A 116 -5.44 -15.06 -0.88
CA ASP A 116 -4.14 -15.60 -1.27
C ASP A 116 -2.98 -14.63 -1.00
N LYS A 117 -3.26 -13.44 -0.47
CA LYS A 117 -2.30 -12.36 -0.19
C LYS A 117 -1.54 -11.85 -1.43
N LYS A 118 -2.08 -12.10 -2.60
CA LYS A 118 -1.42 -11.74 -3.86
C LYS A 118 -1.63 -10.27 -4.21
N PHE A 119 -2.86 -9.78 -4.09
CA PHE A 119 -3.22 -8.42 -4.47
C PHE A 119 -3.85 -7.64 -3.31
N GLU A 120 -3.46 -6.38 -3.18
CA GLU A 120 -4.18 -5.36 -2.42
C GLU A 120 -4.80 -4.36 -3.40
N LEU A 121 -6.10 -4.06 -3.25
CA LEU A 121 -6.80 -3.09 -4.09
C LEU A 121 -6.88 -1.75 -3.37
N ARG A 122 -6.34 -0.70 -3.99
CA ARG A 122 -6.40 0.68 -3.53
C ARG A 122 -6.97 1.60 -4.59
N THR A 123 -7.44 2.77 -4.17
CA THR A 123 -7.79 3.87 -5.09
C THR A 123 -6.96 5.10 -4.78
N GLN A 124 -6.70 5.89 -5.82
CA GLN A 124 -6.05 7.19 -5.70
C GLN A 124 -6.85 8.21 -6.50
N HIS A 125 -7.04 9.41 -5.93
CA HIS A 125 -7.85 10.46 -6.56
C HIS A 125 -7.34 10.83 -7.95
N CYS A 126 -6.04 10.89 -8.18
CA CYS A 126 -5.48 11.15 -9.49
C CYS A 126 -4.08 10.53 -9.65
N LEU A 127 -3.88 9.78 -10.74
CA LEU A 127 -2.57 9.25 -11.14
C LEU A 127 -1.84 10.21 -12.12
N HIS A 128 -2.33 11.45 -12.26
CA HIS A 128 -1.77 12.50 -13.12
C HIS A 128 -1.68 12.16 -14.62
N ARG A 129 -2.44 11.15 -15.08
CA ARG A 129 -2.51 10.70 -16.48
C ARG A 129 -3.92 10.83 -17.08
N CYS A 130 -4.56 11.98 -16.88
CA CYS A 130 -5.96 12.18 -17.22
C CYS A 130 -6.28 12.06 -18.72
N VAL A 131 -5.29 12.28 -19.59
CA VAL A 131 -5.47 12.16 -21.06
C VAL A 131 -5.77 10.71 -21.46
N THR A 132 -5.16 9.75 -20.78
CA THR A 132 -5.26 8.31 -21.06
C THR A 132 -6.19 7.58 -20.10
N SER A 133 -7.15 8.28 -19.51
CA SER A 133 -8.11 7.71 -18.56
C SER A 133 -9.06 6.67 -19.20
N PRO A 134 -9.51 5.63 -18.50
CA PRO A 134 -9.18 5.28 -17.11
C PRO A 134 -7.77 4.72 -16.95
N ASN A 135 -7.14 4.96 -15.78
CA ASN A 135 -5.78 4.54 -15.50
C ASN A 135 -5.71 3.68 -14.24
N MET A 136 -4.77 2.74 -14.25
CA MET A 136 -4.43 1.85 -13.14
C MET A 136 -2.91 1.75 -13.03
N GLN A 137 -2.44 1.44 -11.83
CA GLN A 137 -1.06 1.09 -11.56
C GLN A 137 -1.05 -0.24 -10.80
N VAL A 138 -0.07 -1.08 -11.10
CA VAL A 138 0.23 -2.27 -10.30
C VAL A 138 1.71 -2.17 -9.93
N ASP A 139 1.98 -2.04 -8.64
CA ASP A 139 3.31 -1.74 -8.08
C ASP A 139 3.95 -0.48 -8.71
N GLN A 140 4.91 -0.64 -9.61
CA GLN A 140 5.56 0.44 -10.34
C GLN A 140 5.07 0.56 -11.80
N ASP A 141 4.31 -0.43 -12.27
CA ASP A 141 3.85 -0.48 -13.66
C ASP A 141 2.54 0.28 -13.84
N GLU A 142 2.53 1.20 -14.78
CA GLU A 142 1.38 2.07 -15.06
C GLU A 142 0.65 1.61 -16.33
N TYR A 143 -0.68 1.53 -16.24
CA TYR A 143 -1.56 1.08 -17.31
C TYR A 143 -2.61 2.14 -17.63
N ALA A 144 -2.75 2.43 -18.92
CA ALA A 144 -3.60 3.48 -19.47
C ALA A 144 -4.74 2.91 -20.32
N ASN A 145 -5.82 3.68 -20.47
CA ASN A 145 -7.00 3.28 -21.26
C ASN A 145 -7.48 1.86 -20.92
N ILE A 146 -7.57 1.58 -19.61
CA ILE A 146 -7.95 0.26 -19.13
C ILE A 146 -9.46 0.05 -19.23
N ASP A 147 -9.81 -1.18 -19.60
CA ASP A 147 -11.14 -1.77 -19.48
C ASP A 147 -11.04 -3.05 -18.64
N PHE A 148 -12.19 -3.66 -18.35
CA PHE A 148 -12.21 -4.85 -17.47
C PHE A 148 -11.44 -6.04 -18.03
N ASP A 149 -11.46 -6.26 -19.35
CA ASP A 149 -10.75 -7.39 -19.96
C ASP A 149 -9.23 -7.18 -19.95
N LYS A 150 -8.79 -5.95 -20.18
CA LYS A 150 -7.38 -5.56 -20.01
C LYS A 150 -6.93 -5.77 -18.57
N VAL A 151 -7.72 -5.33 -17.58
CA VAL A 151 -7.39 -5.53 -16.18
C VAL A 151 -7.21 -7.01 -15.86
N LYS A 152 -8.12 -7.89 -16.29
CA LYS A 152 -7.96 -9.34 -16.10
C LYS A 152 -6.67 -9.87 -16.73
N GLY A 153 -6.37 -9.47 -17.95
CA GLY A 153 -5.14 -9.88 -18.66
C GLY A 153 -3.88 -9.41 -17.94
N ILE A 154 -3.86 -8.15 -17.46
CA ILE A 154 -2.75 -7.58 -16.68
C ILE A 154 -2.55 -8.37 -15.40
N LEU A 155 -3.60 -8.54 -14.60
CA LEU A 155 -3.50 -9.23 -13.30
C LEU A 155 -3.13 -10.72 -13.44
N ALA A 156 -3.49 -11.36 -14.52
CA ALA A 156 -3.09 -12.75 -14.82
C ALA A 156 -1.58 -12.89 -15.09
N ALA A 157 -0.91 -11.82 -15.52
CA ALA A 157 0.54 -11.84 -15.79
C ALA A 157 1.39 -11.72 -14.49
N TYR A 158 0.83 -11.19 -13.41
CA TYR A 158 1.47 -11.16 -12.11
C TYR A 158 1.38 -12.56 -11.46
N LYS A 159 2.52 -13.07 -10.97
CA LYS A 159 2.63 -14.43 -10.41
C LYS A 159 2.70 -14.40 -8.88
#